data_e724332b7c1dd85492c95956ae050619
#
_entry.id   e724332b7c1dd85492c95956ae050619
#
_cell.length_a   1.000
_cell.length_b   1.000
_cell.length_c   1.000
_cell.angle_alpha   90.00
_cell.angle_beta   90.00
_cell.angle_gamma   90.00
#
_symmetry.space_group_name_H-M   'P 1'
#
loop_
_entity.id
_entity.type
_entity.pdbx_description
1 polymer ?
#
loop_
_entity_poly.entity_id
_entity_poly.type
_entity_poly.pdbx_seq_one_letter_code
_entity_poly.pdbx_strand_id
1 'polypeptide(L)'
;PYLRKSYAAQGIIHSRVLHLRGLTESMVAEKLDAIIMAQTNPTIALYARKGEIIIRITAKSDTLEKAEAMNLAIEEKIRAILGQYIYGVDYETLPEALGKRLKAKHLTIAFAESCTGGLASSLVTDIPGSSEYLIGSVVSYTNDVKHRLLGVKQETLDTYTAVSEQTAREMAQGIREKIGTDLGISITGIAGPGGGTPTQPVGLVYIGAADKNGTKVLECRFKAARTTIKLRAAMNALSLAMDRVKEL
;
A
#
# COMPACT_ATOMS: atom_id res chain seq x y z
N PRO A 1 2.87 31.10 -15.55
CA PRO A 1 2.82 32.27 -16.45
C PRO A 1 3.55 33.50 -15.88
N TYR A 2 3.32 33.87 -14.59
CA TYR A 2 3.91 35.04 -13.95
C TYR A 2 5.44 35.01 -13.89
N LEU A 3 6.04 33.91 -13.40
CA LEU A 3 7.50 33.74 -13.30
C LEU A 3 8.21 33.81 -14.65
N ARG A 4 7.61 33.27 -15.72
CA ARG A 4 8.17 33.39 -17.08
C ARG A 4 8.20 34.83 -17.58
N LYS A 5 7.15 35.62 -17.27
CA LYS A 5 7.09 37.06 -17.67
C LYS A 5 8.04 37.93 -16.83
N SER A 6 8.15 37.65 -15.52
CA SER A 6 8.88 38.54 -14.59
C SER A 6 10.38 38.27 -14.52
N TYR A 7 10.83 37.04 -14.82
CA TYR A 7 12.21 36.62 -14.61
C TYR A 7 12.92 36.09 -15.87
N ALA A 8 12.29 36.23 -17.05
CA ALA A 8 12.82 35.72 -18.33
C ALA A 8 13.34 34.26 -18.22
N ALA A 9 12.68 33.43 -17.41
CA ALA A 9 13.10 32.07 -17.11
C ALA A 9 13.07 31.25 -18.41
N GLN A 10 14.25 31.01 -19.00
CA GLN A 10 14.40 30.18 -20.17
C GLN A 10 14.37 28.70 -19.78
N GLY A 11 13.67 27.88 -20.55
CA GLY A 11 13.58 26.45 -20.41
C GLY A 11 12.32 25.96 -19.70
N ILE A 12 12.11 24.65 -19.80
CA ILE A 12 11.00 23.90 -19.23
C ILE A 12 11.53 23.08 -18.07
N ILE A 13 10.79 23.06 -16.95
CA ILE A 13 11.00 22.15 -15.84
C ILE A 13 9.88 21.11 -15.89
N HIS A 14 10.25 19.85 -16.01
CA HIS A 14 9.34 18.71 -16.01
C HIS A 14 9.73 17.72 -14.91
N SER A 15 8.74 17.24 -14.16
CA SER A 15 8.95 16.25 -13.11
C SER A 15 8.22 14.97 -13.43
N ARG A 16 8.85 13.85 -13.13
CA ARG A 16 8.31 12.52 -13.14
C ARG A 16 8.33 11.95 -11.74
N VAL A 17 7.25 11.34 -11.31
CA VAL A 17 7.06 10.86 -9.94
C VAL A 17 6.90 9.35 -9.95
N LEU A 18 7.73 8.65 -9.15
CA LEU A 18 7.61 7.21 -8.94
C LEU A 18 7.09 6.94 -7.54
N HIS A 19 6.07 6.11 -7.42
CA HIS A 19 5.45 5.73 -6.17
C HIS A 19 5.91 4.34 -5.74
N LEU A 20 6.50 4.22 -4.54
CA LEU A 20 7.08 3.00 -4.00
C LEU A 20 6.33 2.55 -2.75
N ARG A 21 6.25 1.23 -2.58
CA ARG A 21 5.69 0.57 -1.40
C ARG A 21 6.68 -0.40 -0.76
N GLY A 22 6.49 -0.71 0.53
CA GLY A 22 7.27 -1.73 1.24
C GLY A 22 8.72 -1.35 1.56
N LEU A 23 9.10 -0.07 1.41
CA LEU A 23 10.42 0.45 1.75
C LEU A 23 10.30 1.65 2.68
N THR A 24 11.37 1.91 3.44
CA THR A 24 11.56 3.17 4.16
C THR A 24 12.38 4.15 3.30
N GLU A 25 12.32 5.45 3.63
CA GLU A 25 13.09 6.48 2.92
C GLU A 25 14.60 6.19 2.98
N SER A 26 15.11 5.77 4.15
CA SER A 26 16.52 5.41 4.32
C SER A 26 16.95 4.23 3.44
N MET A 27 16.11 3.21 3.31
CA MET A 27 16.39 2.06 2.42
C MET A 27 16.44 2.49 0.95
N VAL A 28 15.55 3.40 0.55
CA VAL A 28 15.56 3.95 -0.83
C VAL A 28 16.80 4.79 -1.07
N ALA A 29 17.15 5.67 -0.11
CA ALA A 29 18.35 6.52 -0.20
C ALA A 29 19.63 5.68 -0.32
N GLU A 30 19.78 4.66 0.54
CA GLU A 30 20.93 3.74 0.51
C GLU A 30 21.06 3.02 -0.85
N LYS A 31 19.94 2.47 -1.37
CA LYS A 31 19.95 1.75 -2.64
C LYS A 31 20.24 2.64 -3.86
N LEU A 32 19.88 3.91 -3.79
CA LEU A 32 20.07 4.88 -4.87
C LEU A 32 21.26 5.82 -4.64
N ASP A 33 22.07 5.62 -3.61
CA ASP A 33 23.15 6.53 -3.20
C ASP A 33 24.02 6.94 -4.38
N ALA A 34 24.52 5.99 -5.16
CA ALA A 34 25.37 6.27 -6.33
C ALA A 34 24.69 7.15 -7.39
N ILE A 35 23.37 6.98 -7.60
CA ILE A 35 22.61 7.80 -8.56
C ILE A 35 22.36 9.20 -7.98
N ILE A 36 22.03 9.28 -6.69
CA ILE A 36 21.76 10.54 -5.99
C ILE A 36 23.03 11.39 -5.91
N MET A 37 24.17 10.79 -5.58
CA MET A 37 25.45 11.52 -5.48
C MET A 37 25.97 12.02 -6.83
N ALA A 38 25.69 11.30 -7.91
CA ALA A 38 26.10 11.67 -9.27
C ALA A 38 25.10 12.61 -9.98
N GLN A 39 23.99 12.99 -9.34
CA GLN A 39 22.95 13.79 -9.98
C GLN A 39 23.40 15.24 -10.27
N THR A 40 23.01 15.72 -11.43
CA THR A 40 23.16 17.14 -11.82
C THR A 40 21.84 17.66 -12.42
N ASN A 41 21.47 17.13 -13.55
CA ASN A 41 20.21 17.36 -14.24
C ASN A 41 19.88 16.11 -15.07
N PRO A 42 18.83 15.36 -14.73
CA PRO A 42 17.78 15.59 -13.72
C PRO A 42 18.25 15.48 -12.27
N THR A 43 17.53 16.15 -11.36
CA THR A 43 17.66 15.98 -9.92
C THR A 43 16.67 14.95 -9.38
N ILE A 44 17.03 14.29 -8.27
CA ILE A 44 16.21 13.29 -7.60
C ILE A 44 15.91 13.79 -6.18
N ALA A 45 14.65 13.73 -5.78
CA ALA A 45 14.22 14.03 -4.42
C ALA A 45 13.34 12.91 -3.87
N LEU A 46 13.59 12.51 -2.62
CA LEU A 46 12.82 11.50 -1.91
C LEU A 46 11.82 12.18 -0.97
N TYR A 47 10.63 11.61 -0.85
CA TYR A 47 9.59 12.08 0.05
C TYR A 47 8.91 10.90 0.73
N ALA A 48 8.94 10.87 2.07
CA ALA A 48 8.10 9.95 2.84
C ALA A 48 6.69 10.53 2.98
N ARG A 49 5.70 9.85 2.46
CA ARG A 49 4.28 10.13 2.66
C ARG A 49 3.63 9.06 3.53
N LYS A 50 2.37 9.27 3.90
CA LYS A 50 1.61 8.35 4.76
C LYS A 50 1.41 6.98 4.07
N GLY A 51 2.36 6.05 4.27
CA GLY A 51 2.28 4.67 3.77
C GLY A 51 3.03 4.39 2.46
N GLU A 52 3.72 5.37 1.87
CA GLU A 52 4.49 5.22 0.64
C GLU A 52 5.76 6.07 0.65
N ILE A 53 6.69 5.75 -0.23
CA ILE A 53 7.84 6.59 -0.56
C ILE A 53 7.68 7.07 -2.00
N ILE A 54 7.96 8.35 -2.21
CA ILE A 54 7.91 8.98 -3.53
C ILE A 54 9.32 9.36 -3.94
N ILE A 55 9.69 9.02 -5.17
CA ILE A 55 10.88 9.51 -5.86
C ILE A 55 10.42 10.49 -6.92
N ARG A 56 10.83 11.75 -6.80
CA ARG A 56 10.58 12.76 -7.84
C ARG A 56 11.86 13.02 -8.61
N ILE A 57 11.83 12.77 -9.91
CA ILE A 57 12.88 13.05 -10.88
C ILE A 57 12.50 14.35 -11.58
N THR A 58 13.38 15.35 -11.59
CA THR A 58 13.06 16.66 -12.17
C THR A 58 14.15 17.10 -13.13
N ALA A 59 13.79 17.25 -14.40
CA ALA A 59 14.67 17.75 -15.45
C ALA A 59 14.35 19.20 -15.82
N LYS A 60 15.41 19.97 -16.16
CA LYS A 60 15.32 21.27 -16.82
C LYS A 60 15.89 21.14 -18.23
N SER A 61 15.14 21.59 -19.25
CA SER A 61 15.58 21.53 -20.66
C SER A 61 14.92 22.62 -21.49
N ASP A 62 15.32 22.76 -22.75
CA ASP A 62 14.73 23.72 -23.71
C ASP A 62 13.32 23.30 -24.15
N THR A 63 13.10 21.99 -24.30
CA THR A 63 11.81 21.42 -24.74
C THR A 63 11.29 20.38 -23.75
N LEU A 64 9.97 20.14 -23.80
CA LEU A 64 9.30 19.13 -22.97
C LEU A 64 9.81 17.72 -23.30
N GLU A 65 9.91 17.39 -24.57
CA GLU A 65 10.36 16.08 -25.05
C GLU A 65 11.76 15.73 -24.55
N LYS A 66 12.69 16.71 -24.55
CA LYS A 66 14.03 16.51 -23.99
C LYS A 66 13.98 16.29 -22.49
N ALA A 67 13.18 17.09 -21.76
CA ALA A 67 13.03 16.94 -20.31
C ALA A 67 12.42 15.57 -19.93
N GLU A 68 11.44 15.12 -20.69
CA GLU A 68 10.83 13.78 -20.51
C GLU A 68 11.84 12.67 -20.79
N ALA A 69 12.60 12.75 -21.89
CA ALA A 69 13.63 11.77 -22.22
C ALA A 69 14.72 11.68 -21.12
N MET A 70 15.15 12.83 -20.57
CA MET A 70 16.10 12.87 -19.46
C MET A 70 15.55 12.21 -18.21
N ASN A 71 14.28 12.47 -17.86
CA ASN A 71 13.61 11.84 -16.71
C ASN A 71 13.48 10.33 -16.90
N LEU A 72 13.10 9.87 -18.10
CA LEU A 72 12.96 8.44 -18.43
C LEU A 72 14.30 7.70 -18.30
N ALA A 73 15.40 8.28 -18.75
CA ALA A 73 16.73 7.68 -18.61
C ALA A 73 17.15 7.46 -17.15
N ILE A 74 16.74 8.35 -16.22
CA ILE A 74 16.96 8.17 -14.78
C ILE A 74 15.96 7.17 -14.21
N GLU A 75 14.68 7.20 -14.63
CA GLU A 75 13.68 6.23 -14.24
C GLU A 75 14.13 4.79 -14.56
N GLU A 76 14.70 4.54 -15.74
CA GLU A 76 15.21 3.22 -16.13
C GLU A 76 16.29 2.72 -15.16
N LYS A 77 17.23 3.58 -14.77
CA LYS A 77 18.26 3.24 -13.78
C LYS A 77 17.65 2.92 -12.41
N ILE A 78 16.66 3.71 -11.97
CA ILE A 78 15.94 3.47 -10.71
C ILE A 78 15.15 2.16 -10.79
N ARG A 79 14.49 1.87 -11.92
CA ARG A 79 13.74 0.63 -12.12
C ARG A 79 14.63 -0.62 -12.12
N ALA A 80 15.85 -0.52 -12.61
CA ALA A 80 16.81 -1.63 -12.54
C ALA A 80 17.11 -2.04 -11.07
N ILE A 81 17.05 -1.09 -10.12
CA ILE A 81 17.34 -1.32 -8.69
C ILE A 81 16.06 -1.56 -7.88
N LEU A 82 15.01 -0.78 -8.10
CA LEU A 82 13.82 -0.69 -7.27
C LEU A 82 12.52 -1.07 -7.98
N GLY A 83 12.57 -1.56 -9.22
CA GLY A 83 11.38 -1.78 -10.05
C GLY A 83 10.29 -2.64 -9.40
N GLN A 84 10.67 -3.64 -8.60
CA GLN A 84 9.71 -4.50 -7.88
C GLN A 84 8.87 -3.75 -6.82
N TYR A 85 9.37 -2.63 -6.31
CA TYR A 85 8.72 -1.81 -5.30
C TYR A 85 7.87 -0.68 -5.91
N ILE A 86 8.11 -0.33 -7.17
CA ILE A 86 7.37 0.72 -7.87
C ILE A 86 5.99 0.18 -8.26
N TYR A 87 4.93 0.83 -7.79
CA TYR A 87 3.56 0.44 -8.10
C TYR A 87 2.86 1.40 -9.06
N GLY A 88 3.27 2.65 -9.10
CA GLY A 88 2.63 3.68 -9.89
C GLY A 88 3.58 4.80 -10.30
N VAL A 89 3.12 5.62 -11.22
CA VAL A 89 3.83 6.75 -11.79
C VAL A 89 2.93 7.97 -11.80
N ASP A 90 3.50 9.15 -11.52
CA ASP A 90 2.86 10.47 -11.53
C ASP A 90 1.65 10.55 -10.57
N TYR A 91 0.43 10.43 -11.06
CA TYR A 91 -0.79 10.55 -10.26
C TYR A 91 -1.40 9.19 -9.86
N GLU A 92 -0.78 8.08 -10.23
CA GLU A 92 -1.32 6.75 -9.96
C GLU A 92 -1.21 6.39 -8.47
N THR A 93 -2.36 6.20 -7.84
CA THR A 93 -2.46 5.77 -6.44
C THR A 93 -2.36 4.25 -6.29
N LEU A 94 -2.03 3.75 -5.09
CA LEU A 94 -1.97 2.31 -4.83
C LEU A 94 -3.32 1.59 -5.04
N PRO A 95 -4.49 2.15 -4.60
CA PRO A 95 -5.79 1.56 -4.94
C PRO A 95 -6.05 1.47 -6.45
N GLU A 96 -5.71 2.51 -7.23
CA GLU A 96 -5.85 2.47 -8.70
C GLU A 96 -4.97 1.40 -9.34
N ALA A 97 -3.70 1.33 -8.93
CA ALA A 97 -2.77 0.33 -9.44
C ALA A 97 -3.21 -1.11 -9.09
N LEU A 98 -3.77 -1.32 -7.88
CA LEU A 98 -4.36 -2.60 -7.49
C LEU A 98 -5.59 -2.94 -8.36
N GLY A 99 -6.51 -1.99 -8.50
CA GLY A 99 -7.73 -2.16 -9.29
C GLY A 99 -7.44 -2.51 -10.75
N LYS A 100 -6.50 -1.79 -11.39
CA LYS A 100 -6.05 -2.10 -12.76
C LYS A 100 -5.54 -3.54 -12.90
N ARG A 101 -4.76 -4.02 -11.93
CA ARG A 101 -4.21 -5.39 -11.96
C ARG A 101 -5.27 -6.45 -11.71
N LEU A 102 -6.18 -6.21 -10.77
CA LEU A 102 -7.32 -7.10 -10.53
C LEU A 102 -8.18 -7.24 -11.77
N LYS A 103 -8.54 -6.12 -12.42
CA LYS A 103 -9.28 -6.12 -13.69
C LYS A 103 -8.55 -6.86 -14.80
N ALA A 104 -7.27 -6.58 -15.01
CA ALA A 104 -6.47 -7.19 -16.06
C ALA A 104 -6.36 -8.72 -15.93
N LYS A 105 -6.45 -9.24 -14.71
CA LYS A 105 -6.41 -10.68 -14.41
C LYS A 105 -7.79 -11.29 -14.13
N HIS A 106 -8.86 -10.51 -14.21
CA HIS A 106 -10.24 -10.91 -13.86
C HIS A 106 -10.36 -11.48 -12.46
N LEU A 107 -9.62 -10.90 -11.49
CA LEU A 107 -9.60 -11.32 -10.10
C LEU A 107 -10.49 -10.43 -9.25
N THR A 108 -11.10 -11.04 -8.23
CA THR A 108 -11.99 -10.40 -7.26
C THR A 108 -11.35 -10.36 -5.87
N ILE A 109 -11.74 -9.36 -5.05
CA ILE A 109 -11.20 -9.13 -3.71
C ILE A 109 -12.29 -8.81 -2.71
N ALA A 110 -12.11 -9.25 -1.46
CA ALA A 110 -12.94 -8.87 -0.31
C ALA A 110 -12.07 -8.54 0.92
N PHE A 111 -12.59 -7.70 1.82
CA PHE A 111 -11.87 -7.25 3.00
C PHE A 111 -12.57 -7.65 4.30
N ALA A 112 -11.79 -8.11 5.29
CA ALA A 112 -12.19 -8.30 6.69
C ALA A 112 -11.43 -7.31 7.57
N GLU A 113 -12.07 -6.23 7.99
CA GLU A 113 -11.42 -5.13 8.68
C GLU A 113 -11.80 -5.08 10.18
N SER A 114 -10.83 -4.89 11.05
CA SER A 114 -11.06 -4.64 12.47
C SER A 114 -10.60 -3.23 12.84
N CYS A 115 -9.34 -3.02 13.20
CA CYS A 115 -8.86 -1.72 13.67
C CYS A 115 -8.92 -0.60 12.62
N THR A 116 -8.99 -0.91 11.33
CA THR A 116 -9.13 0.06 10.23
C THR A 116 -10.58 0.55 10.05
N GLY A 117 -11.58 -0.28 10.42
CA GLY A 117 -12.99 0.11 10.44
C GLY A 117 -13.58 0.44 9.07
N GLY A 118 -13.19 -0.28 8.02
CA GLY A 118 -13.65 -0.07 6.65
C GLY A 118 -12.76 0.83 5.79
N LEU A 119 -11.61 1.30 6.32
CA LEU A 119 -10.77 2.25 5.60
C LEU A 119 -10.10 1.64 4.34
N ALA A 120 -9.70 0.37 4.39
CA ALA A 120 -9.07 -0.28 3.22
C ALA A 120 -10.07 -0.44 2.08
N SER A 121 -11.27 -0.90 2.38
CA SER A 121 -12.36 -0.99 1.39
C SER A 121 -12.82 0.39 0.91
N SER A 122 -12.89 1.40 1.79
CA SER A 122 -13.19 2.79 1.42
C SER A 122 -12.20 3.32 0.38
N LEU A 123 -10.89 3.17 0.61
CA LEU A 123 -9.85 3.59 -0.34
C LEU A 123 -10.00 2.91 -1.72
N VAL A 124 -10.46 1.68 -1.75
CA VAL A 124 -10.72 0.96 -3.02
C VAL A 124 -11.99 1.47 -3.69
N THR A 125 -13.04 1.79 -2.92
CA THR A 125 -14.30 2.32 -3.47
C THR A 125 -14.20 3.76 -3.95
N ASP A 126 -13.18 4.51 -3.55
CA ASP A 126 -12.88 5.83 -4.10
C ASP A 126 -12.53 5.77 -5.61
N ILE A 127 -12.18 4.55 -6.13
CA ILE A 127 -11.83 4.36 -7.53
C ILE A 127 -13.08 3.99 -8.34
N PRO A 128 -13.47 4.80 -9.34
CA PRO A 128 -14.60 4.50 -10.21
C PRO A 128 -14.46 3.12 -10.90
N GLY A 129 -15.53 2.35 -10.90
CA GLY A 129 -15.56 1.00 -11.46
C GLY A 129 -14.97 -0.08 -10.55
N SER A 130 -14.75 0.22 -9.26
CA SER A 130 -14.27 -0.76 -8.27
C SER A 130 -15.23 -1.94 -8.06
N SER A 131 -16.52 -1.79 -8.37
CA SER A 131 -17.53 -2.88 -8.31
C SER A 131 -17.23 -4.06 -9.24
N GLU A 132 -16.34 -3.89 -10.23
CA GLU A 132 -15.91 -4.99 -11.10
C GLU A 132 -15.00 -6.00 -10.39
N TYR A 133 -14.34 -5.59 -9.29
CA TYR A 133 -13.37 -6.44 -8.58
C TYR A 133 -13.56 -6.46 -7.05
N LEU A 134 -14.08 -5.42 -6.42
CA LEU A 134 -14.40 -5.41 -5.00
C LEU A 134 -15.82 -5.95 -4.79
N ILE A 135 -15.95 -7.16 -4.22
CA ILE A 135 -17.23 -7.82 -4.06
C ILE A 135 -17.86 -7.50 -2.71
N GLY A 136 -17.06 -7.29 -1.67
CA GLY A 136 -17.61 -6.95 -0.36
C GLY A 136 -16.57 -6.71 0.71
N SER A 137 -17.04 -6.24 1.85
CA SER A 137 -16.20 -6.01 3.04
C SER A 137 -17.02 -6.24 4.31
N VAL A 138 -16.37 -6.78 5.34
CA VAL A 138 -16.92 -6.96 6.69
C VAL A 138 -16.07 -6.21 7.71
N VAL A 139 -16.67 -5.28 8.44
CA VAL A 139 -16.05 -4.67 9.61
C VAL A 139 -16.31 -5.56 10.83
N SER A 140 -15.37 -6.47 11.11
CA SER A 140 -15.41 -7.44 12.21
C SER A 140 -14.72 -6.89 13.45
N TYR A 141 -15.38 -5.92 14.13
CA TYR A 141 -14.74 -5.13 15.20
C TYR A 141 -14.60 -5.90 16.51
N THR A 142 -15.55 -6.77 16.84
CA THR A 142 -15.56 -7.60 18.04
C THR A 142 -15.19 -9.05 17.74
N ASN A 143 -14.82 -9.82 18.79
CA ASN A 143 -14.51 -11.24 18.64
C ASN A 143 -15.74 -12.05 18.17
N ASP A 144 -16.92 -11.73 18.70
CA ASP A 144 -18.17 -12.37 18.28
C ASP A 144 -18.42 -12.20 16.76
N VAL A 145 -18.21 -11.00 16.22
CA VAL A 145 -18.36 -10.75 14.78
C VAL A 145 -17.30 -11.48 13.96
N LYS A 146 -16.03 -11.55 14.45
CA LYS A 146 -14.98 -12.36 13.80
C LYS A 146 -15.39 -13.83 13.73
N HIS A 147 -15.89 -14.38 14.83
CA HIS A 147 -16.34 -15.76 14.91
C HIS A 147 -17.54 -16.03 14.00
N ARG A 148 -18.64 -15.29 14.18
CA ARG A 148 -19.92 -15.55 13.48
C ARG A 148 -19.85 -15.27 11.97
N LEU A 149 -19.26 -14.14 11.57
CA LEU A 149 -19.29 -13.74 10.16
C LEU A 149 -18.10 -14.26 9.35
N LEU A 150 -16.92 -14.38 9.97
CA LEU A 150 -15.72 -14.80 9.26
C LEU A 150 -15.31 -16.24 9.56
N GLY A 151 -15.92 -16.90 10.54
CA GLY A 151 -15.60 -18.27 10.92
C GLY A 151 -14.28 -18.40 11.68
N VAL A 152 -13.77 -17.31 12.27
CA VAL A 152 -12.60 -17.39 13.16
C VAL A 152 -12.96 -18.31 14.34
N LYS A 153 -12.11 -19.27 14.63
CA LYS A 153 -12.38 -20.26 15.68
C LYS A 153 -12.35 -19.60 17.05
N GLN A 154 -13.28 -19.99 17.94
CA GLN A 154 -13.31 -19.48 19.30
C GLN A 154 -12.00 -19.83 20.03
N GLU A 155 -11.48 -21.05 19.87
CA GLU A 155 -10.22 -21.49 20.41
C GLU A 155 -9.04 -20.59 19.97
N THR A 156 -9.03 -20.13 18.71
CA THR A 156 -8.01 -19.19 18.21
C THR A 156 -8.10 -17.85 18.93
N LEU A 157 -9.31 -17.32 19.14
CA LEU A 157 -9.54 -16.07 19.84
C LEU A 157 -9.16 -16.17 21.32
N ASP A 158 -9.44 -17.29 21.97
CA ASP A 158 -9.16 -17.52 23.39
C ASP A 158 -7.66 -17.73 23.63
N THR A 159 -6.96 -18.44 22.73
CA THR A 159 -5.55 -18.80 22.88
C THR A 159 -4.61 -17.69 22.39
N TYR A 160 -4.89 -17.13 21.22
CA TYR A 160 -3.99 -16.19 20.53
C TYR A 160 -4.49 -14.74 20.51
N THR A 161 -5.68 -14.50 21.01
CA THR A 161 -6.39 -13.21 21.02
C THR A 161 -6.83 -12.72 19.63
N ALA A 162 -7.58 -11.61 19.61
CA ALA A 162 -8.02 -10.96 18.38
C ALA A 162 -6.87 -10.38 17.52
N VAL A 163 -5.72 -10.10 18.13
CA VAL A 163 -4.56 -9.47 17.47
C VAL A 163 -3.42 -10.46 17.42
N SER A 164 -3.50 -11.37 16.46
CA SER A 164 -2.49 -12.41 16.25
C SER A 164 -2.40 -12.81 14.79
N GLU A 165 -1.31 -13.48 14.43
CA GLU A 165 -1.13 -14.06 13.09
C GLU A 165 -2.26 -15.04 12.77
N GLN A 166 -2.60 -15.91 13.73
CA GLN A 166 -3.63 -16.94 13.58
C GLN A 166 -5.00 -16.32 13.28
N THR A 167 -5.39 -15.32 14.06
CA THR A 167 -6.67 -14.60 13.82
C THR A 167 -6.67 -13.88 12.47
N ALA A 168 -5.59 -13.21 12.09
CA ALA A 168 -5.50 -12.55 10.77
C ALA A 168 -5.61 -13.57 9.64
N ARG A 169 -4.97 -14.74 9.77
CA ARG A 169 -5.03 -15.84 8.80
C ARG A 169 -6.46 -16.33 8.62
N GLU A 170 -7.13 -16.66 9.72
CA GLU A 170 -8.51 -17.17 9.69
C GLU A 170 -9.49 -16.10 9.19
N MET A 171 -9.31 -14.83 9.55
CA MET A 171 -10.13 -13.73 9.01
C MET A 171 -9.98 -13.59 7.48
N ALA A 172 -8.76 -13.71 6.94
CA ALA A 172 -8.50 -13.60 5.50
C ALA A 172 -9.11 -14.79 4.73
N GLN A 173 -8.97 -15.99 5.25
CA GLN A 173 -9.60 -17.19 4.69
C GLN A 173 -11.13 -17.09 4.75
N GLY A 174 -11.64 -16.73 5.92
CA GLY A 174 -13.07 -16.63 6.15
C GLY A 174 -13.77 -15.62 5.24
N ILE A 175 -13.21 -14.43 5.06
CA ILE A 175 -13.81 -13.43 4.16
C ILE A 175 -13.76 -13.90 2.70
N ARG A 176 -12.65 -14.51 2.27
CA ARG A 176 -12.49 -15.07 0.92
C ARG A 176 -13.58 -16.12 0.63
N GLU A 177 -13.76 -17.08 1.55
CA GLU A 177 -14.70 -18.19 1.40
C GLU A 177 -16.16 -17.71 1.50
N LYS A 178 -16.48 -16.85 2.46
CA LYS A 178 -17.85 -16.36 2.71
C LYS A 178 -18.38 -15.49 1.56
N ILE A 179 -17.53 -14.69 0.98
CA ILE A 179 -17.90 -13.79 -0.15
C ILE A 179 -17.69 -14.50 -1.49
N GLY A 180 -16.82 -15.53 -1.55
CA GLY A 180 -16.54 -16.26 -2.79
C GLY A 180 -15.63 -15.48 -3.74
N THR A 181 -14.56 -14.85 -3.21
CA THR A 181 -13.60 -14.06 -4.01
C THR A 181 -12.30 -14.81 -4.24
N ASP A 182 -11.49 -14.33 -5.20
CA ASP A 182 -10.16 -14.85 -5.46
C ASP A 182 -9.17 -14.48 -4.35
N LEU A 183 -9.28 -13.25 -3.81
CA LEU A 183 -8.49 -12.76 -2.70
C LEU A 183 -9.38 -12.37 -1.50
N GLY A 184 -8.96 -12.79 -0.31
CA GLY A 184 -9.49 -12.30 0.97
C GLY A 184 -8.39 -11.58 1.74
N ILE A 185 -8.61 -10.34 2.11
CA ILE A 185 -7.66 -9.52 2.86
C ILE A 185 -8.21 -9.26 4.26
N SER A 186 -7.38 -9.46 5.28
CA SER A 186 -7.75 -9.17 6.67
C SER A 186 -6.84 -8.15 7.32
N ILE A 187 -7.37 -7.39 8.27
CA ILE A 187 -6.61 -6.42 9.06
C ILE A 187 -7.11 -6.51 10.50
N THR A 188 -6.24 -6.91 11.44
CA THR A 188 -6.53 -6.88 12.88
C THR A 188 -5.36 -6.27 13.65
N GLY A 189 -5.61 -5.47 14.69
CA GLY A 189 -4.52 -4.78 15.39
C GLY A 189 -4.99 -3.78 16.43
N ILE A 190 -4.01 -3.15 17.10
CA ILE A 190 -4.20 -2.17 18.15
C ILE A 190 -3.82 -0.78 17.64
N ALA A 191 -4.82 0.02 17.26
CA ALA A 191 -4.59 1.36 16.74
C ALA A 191 -4.35 2.43 17.83
N GLY A 192 -4.59 2.09 19.10
CA GLY A 192 -4.40 3.00 20.22
C GLY A 192 -5.49 4.09 20.37
N PRO A 193 -5.33 5.09 21.31
CA PRO A 193 -4.14 5.24 22.19
C PRO A 193 -4.07 4.20 23.31
N GLY A 194 -5.16 3.57 23.70
CA GLY A 194 -5.23 2.50 24.69
C GLY A 194 -5.26 1.10 24.07
N GLY A 195 -5.44 0.09 24.95
CA GLY A 195 -5.59 -1.33 24.53
C GLY A 195 -4.29 -2.06 24.26
N GLY A 196 -3.14 -1.41 24.39
CA GLY A 196 -1.83 -2.07 24.27
C GLY A 196 -1.43 -2.78 25.56
N THR A 197 -0.68 -3.88 25.41
CA THR A 197 -0.01 -4.62 26.48
C THR A 197 1.50 -4.71 26.18
N PRO A 198 2.34 -5.16 27.13
CA PRO A 198 3.77 -5.38 26.84
C PRO A 198 4.04 -6.34 25.69
N THR A 199 3.20 -7.36 25.52
CA THR A 199 3.31 -8.35 24.44
C THR A 199 2.59 -7.93 23.16
N GLN A 200 1.55 -7.11 23.26
CA GLN A 200 0.77 -6.59 22.15
C GLN A 200 0.67 -5.05 22.24
N PRO A 201 1.73 -4.33 21.87
CA PRO A 201 1.78 -2.87 22.02
C PRO A 201 0.85 -2.16 21.04
N VAL A 202 0.50 -0.90 21.35
CA VAL A 202 -0.15 0.00 20.40
C VAL A 202 0.69 0.10 19.13
N GLY A 203 0.04 -0.05 17.97
CA GLY A 203 0.67 -0.07 16.66
C GLY A 203 0.98 -1.47 16.13
N LEU A 204 0.80 -2.52 16.93
CA LEU A 204 0.85 -3.90 16.42
C LEU A 204 -0.37 -4.17 15.56
N VAL A 205 -0.15 -4.58 14.32
CA VAL A 205 -1.18 -4.92 13.33
C VAL A 205 -0.75 -6.16 12.56
N TYR A 206 -1.64 -7.12 12.43
CA TYR A 206 -1.50 -8.27 11.53
C TYR A 206 -2.39 -8.09 10.31
N ILE A 207 -1.84 -8.34 9.14
CA ILE A 207 -2.52 -8.25 7.85
C ILE A 207 -2.43 -9.59 7.16
N GLY A 208 -3.57 -10.24 6.90
CA GLY A 208 -3.65 -11.50 6.17
C GLY A 208 -4.05 -11.29 4.72
N ALA A 209 -3.52 -12.11 3.82
CA ALA A 209 -3.95 -12.20 2.44
C ALA A 209 -4.06 -13.67 2.02
N ALA A 210 -5.28 -14.12 1.75
CA ALA A 210 -5.62 -15.48 1.37
C ALA A 210 -6.01 -15.56 -0.11
N ASP A 211 -5.51 -16.57 -0.81
CA ASP A 211 -5.90 -16.94 -2.16
C ASP A 211 -5.89 -18.47 -2.35
N LYS A 212 -6.01 -18.96 -3.58
CA LYS A 212 -5.96 -20.40 -3.91
C LYS A 212 -4.65 -21.09 -3.54
N ASN A 213 -3.55 -20.35 -3.43
CA ASN A 213 -2.21 -20.87 -3.10
C ASN A 213 -1.93 -20.83 -1.58
N GLY A 214 -2.87 -20.37 -0.76
CA GLY A 214 -2.76 -20.31 0.70
C GLY A 214 -2.80 -18.88 1.24
N THR A 215 -2.36 -18.71 2.51
CA THR A 215 -2.47 -17.43 3.22
C THR A 215 -1.11 -16.94 3.68
N LYS A 216 -0.74 -15.71 3.27
CA LYS A 216 0.39 -14.96 3.84
C LYS A 216 -0.12 -14.03 4.93
N VAL A 217 0.67 -13.87 6.00
CA VAL A 217 0.41 -12.88 7.06
C VAL A 217 1.62 -12.00 7.23
N LEU A 218 1.38 -10.69 7.33
CA LEU A 218 2.38 -9.67 7.60
C LEU A 218 2.16 -9.11 8.99
N GLU A 219 3.19 -9.13 9.84
CA GLU A 219 3.22 -8.39 11.10
C GLU A 219 3.74 -6.98 10.85
N CYS A 220 3.03 -5.96 11.34
CA CYS A 220 3.41 -4.56 11.27
C CYS A 220 3.49 -3.96 12.66
N ARG A 221 4.51 -3.12 12.91
CA ARG A 221 4.68 -2.36 14.15
C ARG A 221 4.82 -0.87 13.84
N PHE A 222 3.74 -0.11 14.07
CA PHE A 222 3.70 1.31 13.77
C PHE A 222 3.88 2.16 15.02
N LYS A 223 4.73 3.17 14.96
CA LYS A 223 4.87 4.20 16.02
C LYS A 223 4.24 5.50 15.48
N ALA A 224 2.96 5.71 15.71
CA ALA A 224 2.23 6.87 15.21
C ALA A 224 0.90 7.09 15.96
N ALA A 225 0.21 8.20 15.69
CA ALA A 225 -1.15 8.43 16.16
C ALA A 225 -2.15 7.44 15.52
N ARG A 226 -3.26 7.18 16.18
CA ARG A 226 -4.32 6.23 15.77
C ARG A 226 -4.73 6.34 14.30
N THR A 227 -5.03 7.54 13.83
CA THR A 227 -5.43 7.77 12.43
C THR A 227 -4.35 7.40 11.42
N THR A 228 -3.08 7.67 11.76
CA THR A 228 -1.92 7.30 10.94
C THR A 228 -1.68 5.80 10.96
N ILE A 229 -1.85 5.11 12.12
CA ILE A 229 -1.77 3.65 12.20
C ILE A 229 -2.83 3.00 11.32
N LYS A 230 -4.09 3.45 11.41
CA LYS A 230 -5.18 2.97 10.55
C LYS A 230 -4.84 3.10 9.06
N LEU A 231 -4.39 4.28 8.65
CA LEU A 231 -4.06 4.53 7.24
C LEU A 231 -2.86 3.66 6.79
N ARG A 232 -1.79 3.58 7.59
CA ARG A 232 -0.64 2.72 7.27
C ARG A 232 -1.04 1.24 7.18
N ALA A 233 -1.90 0.76 8.09
CA ALA A 233 -2.41 -0.60 8.05
C ALA A 233 -3.22 -0.87 6.78
N ALA A 234 -4.12 0.03 6.39
CA ALA A 234 -4.88 -0.08 5.14
C ALA A 234 -3.95 -0.09 3.91
N MET A 235 -2.99 0.85 3.82
CA MET A 235 -2.04 0.90 2.71
C MET A 235 -1.14 -0.36 2.62
N ASN A 236 -0.70 -0.91 3.77
CA ASN A 236 0.05 -2.18 3.78
C ASN A 236 -0.83 -3.37 3.36
N ALA A 237 -2.13 -3.36 3.68
CA ALA A 237 -3.06 -4.38 3.22
C ALA A 237 -3.23 -4.35 1.69
N LEU A 238 -3.38 -3.17 1.10
CA LEU A 238 -3.41 -3.01 -0.36
C LEU A 238 -2.07 -3.40 -1.01
N SER A 239 -0.95 -3.09 -0.35
CA SER A 239 0.37 -3.52 -0.80
C SER A 239 0.52 -5.05 -0.80
N LEU A 240 0.08 -5.73 0.26
CA LEU A 240 0.11 -7.19 0.34
C LEU A 240 -0.82 -7.83 -0.70
N ALA A 241 -2.02 -7.25 -0.92
CA ALA A 241 -2.92 -7.66 -1.99
C ALA A 241 -2.25 -7.56 -3.37
N MET A 242 -1.53 -6.44 -3.63
CA MET A 242 -0.79 -6.24 -4.86
C MET A 242 0.28 -7.32 -5.10
N ASP A 243 0.97 -7.78 -4.04
CA ASP A 243 1.96 -8.86 -4.14
C ASP A 243 1.28 -10.18 -4.50
N ARG A 244 0.15 -10.49 -3.85
CA ARG A 244 -0.61 -11.73 -4.15
C ARG A 244 -1.15 -11.75 -5.57
N VAL A 245 -1.66 -10.61 -6.07
CA VAL A 245 -2.11 -10.49 -7.47
C VAL A 245 -1.00 -10.76 -8.48
N LYS A 246 0.27 -10.44 -8.16
CA LYS A 246 1.40 -10.78 -9.04
C LYS A 246 1.65 -12.29 -9.13
N GLU A 247 1.43 -12.99 -8.02
CA GLU A 247 1.68 -14.44 -7.89
C GLU A 247 0.54 -15.30 -8.49
N LEU A 248 -0.64 -14.73 -8.73
CA LEU A 248 -1.80 -15.36 -9.37
C LEU A 248 -1.80 -15.17 -10.89
#